data_b830d07392b01a133bf8cf62172972f8
#
_entry.id   b830d07392b01a133bf8cf62172972f8
#
_cell.length_a   1.000
_cell.length_b   1.000
_cell.length_c   1.000
_cell.angle_alpha   90.00
_cell.angle_beta   90.00
_cell.angle_gamma   90.00
#
_symmetry.space_group_name_H-M   'P 1'
#
loop_
_entity.id
_entity.type
_entity.pdbx_description
1 polymer ?
#
loop_
_entity_poly.entity_id
_entity_poly.type
_entity_poly.pdbx_seq_one_letter_code
_entity_poly.pdbx_strand_id
1 'polypeptide(L)'
;MAKKKEDKIPEDIDAELKSPKFTKSRTFTASGYILEVKESDKKVDIQVYEPIAGTTILEGLNLSEKINLNDIEKGVVCEFQLEELKAPLSKKTVDYLQEQGITLNEIIQFELKEFKVIVENI
;
A
#
# COMPACT_ATOMS: atom_id res chain seq x y z
N MET A 1 -31.11 11.61 -5.98
CA MET A 1 -30.69 11.88 -5.63
C MET A 1 -29.84 11.99 -5.51
N ALA A 2 -29.29 11.97 -5.36
CA ALA A 2 -28.57 12.09 -5.08
C ALA A 2 -27.95 12.45 -4.44
N LYS A 3 -27.62 12.33 -4.16
CA LYS A 3 -27.04 12.74 -3.59
C LYS A 3 -26.26 13.31 -3.48
N LYS A 4 -25.96 13.35 -3.47
CA LYS A 4 -25.28 13.94 -3.48
C LYS A 4 -24.36 14.63 -3.48
N LYS A 5 -24.12 14.73 -3.82
CA LYS A 5 -23.07 15.51 -4.03
C LYS A 5 -22.97 16.61 -3.10
N GLU A 6 -23.86 17.16 -2.75
CA GLU A 6 -23.84 17.94 -1.56
C GLU A 6 -23.61 17.05 -0.37
N ASP A 7 -23.54 15.76 -0.63
CA ASP A 7 -23.17 14.81 0.39
C ASP A 7 -21.67 14.79 0.54
N LYS A 8 -21.16 15.83 1.14
CA LYS A 8 -19.74 15.93 1.40
C LYS A 8 -19.35 15.10 2.61
N ILE A 9 -18.15 14.57 2.57
CA ILE A 9 -17.61 13.89 3.72
C ILE A 9 -17.41 14.90 4.85
N PRO A 10 -17.85 14.60 6.07
CA PRO A 10 -17.60 15.49 7.21
C PRO A 10 -16.11 15.81 7.35
N GLU A 11 -15.80 17.04 7.73
CA GLU A 11 -14.42 17.51 7.77
C GLU A 11 -13.49 16.64 8.62
N ASP A 12 -13.96 16.23 9.79
CA ASP A 12 -13.15 15.43 10.68
C ASP A 12 -12.86 14.04 10.11
N ILE A 13 -13.84 13.48 9.42
CA ILE A 13 -13.66 12.18 8.77
C ILE A 13 -12.74 12.33 7.57
N ASP A 14 -12.93 13.38 6.78
CA ASP A 14 -12.07 13.66 5.63
C ASP A 14 -10.62 13.84 6.07
N ALA A 15 -10.41 14.57 7.15
CA ALA A 15 -9.05 14.77 7.69
C ALA A 15 -8.42 13.45 8.11
N GLU A 16 -9.18 12.59 8.75
CA GLU A 16 -8.68 11.30 9.18
C GLU A 16 -8.30 10.42 7.99
N LEU A 17 -9.14 10.42 6.95
CA LEU A 17 -8.89 9.60 5.76
C LEU A 17 -7.72 10.11 4.93
N LYS A 18 -7.51 11.42 4.88
CA LYS A 18 -6.41 12.00 4.13
C LYS A 18 -5.06 11.83 4.80
N SER A 19 -5.05 11.82 6.12
CA SER A 19 -3.81 11.75 6.89
C SER A 19 -3.91 10.69 7.95
N PRO A 20 -3.97 9.42 7.56
CA PRO A 20 -4.04 8.33 8.54
C PRO A 20 -2.78 8.29 9.39
N LYS A 21 -2.95 7.95 10.65
CA LYS A 21 -1.81 7.83 11.56
C LYS A 21 -1.36 6.39 11.58
N PHE A 22 -0.43 6.07 10.70
CA PHE A 22 0.07 4.72 10.57
C PHE A 22 1.04 4.35 11.68
N THR A 23 0.94 3.10 12.13
CA THR A 23 1.92 2.51 13.02
C THR A 23 2.38 1.21 12.40
N LYS A 24 3.57 0.79 12.79
CA LYS A 24 4.10 -0.48 12.28
C LYS A 24 3.29 -1.64 12.82
N SER A 25 2.89 -2.52 11.92
CA SER A 25 2.21 -3.74 12.28
C SER A 25 3.18 -4.92 12.28
N ARG A 26 3.88 -5.10 11.15
CA ARG A 26 4.85 -6.19 11.03
C ARG A 26 5.76 -5.94 9.83
N THR A 27 6.88 -6.63 9.85
CA THR A 27 7.80 -6.67 8.71
C THR A 27 7.85 -8.11 8.23
N PHE A 28 7.82 -8.31 6.93
CA PHE A 28 7.87 -9.66 6.38
C PHE A 28 8.63 -9.67 5.07
N THR A 29 9.04 -10.86 4.66
CA THR A 29 9.79 -11.07 3.43
C THR A 29 8.93 -11.84 2.44
N ALA A 30 8.98 -11.43 1.18
CA ALA A 30 8.23 -12.11 0.13
C ALA A 30 9.03 -12.03 -1.16
N SER A 31 8.92 -13.08 -1.97
CA SER A 31 9.52 -13.08 -3.30
C SER A 31 8.52 -12.53 -4.30
N GLY A 32 9.00 -11.90 -5.34
CA GLY A 32 8.10 -11.35 -6.33
C GLY A 32 8.82 -10.74 -7.51
N TYR A 33 8.04 -10.01 -8.29
CA TYR A 33 8.46 -9.49 -9.58
C TYR A 33 8.13 -8.00 -9.64
N ILE A 34 9.07 -7.20 -10.14
CA ILE A 34 8.83 -5.76 -10.28
C ILE A 34 8.10 -5.50 -11.58
N LEU A 35 6.86 -5.04 -11.47
CA LEU A 35 6.00 -4.78 -12.61
C LEU A 35 6.26 -3.42 -13.25
N GLU A 36 6.37 -2.38 -12.42
CA GLU A 36 6.51 -1.02 -12.91
C GLU A 36 7.20 -0.16 -11.88
N VAL A 37 8.03 0.78 -12.32
CA VAL A 37 8.69 1.73 -11.45
C VAL A 37 8.17 3.12 -11.81
N LYS A 38 7.57 3.80 -10.85
CA LYS A 38 7.01 5.15 -11.03
C LYS A 38 7.97 6.16 -10.42
N GLU A 39 8.93 6.58 -11.22
CA GLU A 39 10.03 7.42 -10.75
C GLU A 39 9.58 8.76 -10.19
N SER A 40 8.62 9.42 -10.84
CA SER A 40 8.16 10.73 -10.41
C SER A 40 7.51 10.71 -9.02
N ASP A 41 6.87 9.62 -8.67
CA ASP A 41 6.15 9.48 -7.40
C ASP A 41 6.95 8.70 -6.36
N LYS A 42 8.10 8.16 -6.75
CA LYS A 42 8.91 7.27 -5.92
C LYS A 42 8.10 6.09 -5.43
N LYS A 43 7.40 5.44 -6.35
CA LYS A 43 6.55 4.30 -6.05
C LYS A 43 6.86 3.16 -7.00
N VAL A 44 6.48 1.96 -6.59
CA VAL A 44 6.70 0.77 -7.38
C VAL A 44 5.49 -0.15 -7.30
N ASP A 45 5.20 -0.82 -8.40
CA ASP A 45 4.18 -1.86 -8.43
C ASP A 45 4.90 -3.19 -8.48
N ILE A 46 4.55 -4.10 -7.59
CA ILE A 46 5.17 -5.42 -7.54
C ILE A 46 4.11 -6.51 -7.49
N GLN A 47 4.50 -7.67 -7.98
CA GLN A 47 3.68 -8.87 -7.89
C GLN A 47 4.37 -9.79 -6.88
N VAL A 48 3.64 -10.14 -5.82
CA VAL A 48 4.19 -10.93 -4.73
C VAL A 48 3.68 -12.35 -4.85
N TYR A 49 4.58 -13.31 -4.71
CA TYR A 49 4.24 -14.72 -4.76
C TYR A 49 4.05 -15.23 -3.33
N GLU A 50 2.84 -15.63 -3.01
CA GLU A 50 2.51 -16.17 -1.70
C GLU A 50 2.18 -17.65 -1.81
N PRO A 51 2.83 -18.50 -1.00
CA PRO A 51 2.63 -19.94 -1.12
C PRO A 51 1.19 -20.41 -0.91
N ILE A 52 0.45 -19.73 -0.06
CA ILE A 52 -0.91 -20.14 0.27
C ILE A 52 -1.95 -19.39 -0.55
N ALA A 53 -1.82 -18.07 -0.58
CA ALA A 53 -2.81 -17.21 -1.24
C ALA A 53 -2.58 -17.05 -2.74
N GLY A 54 -1.43 -17.48 -3.23
CA GLY A 54 -1.08 -17.30 -4.63
C GLY A 54 -0.41 -15.97 -4.88
N THR A 55 -0.77 -15.35 -5.98
CA THR A 55 -0.12 -14.13 -6.43
C THR A 55 -0.96 -12.91 -6.07
N THR A 56 -0.33 -11.90 -5.50
CA THR A 56 -0.97 -10.65 -5.15
C THR A 56 -0.21 -9.49 -5.77
N ILE A 57 -0.92 -8.54 -6.34
CA ILE A 57 -0.29 -7.35 -6.90
C ILE A 57 -0.44 -6.21 -5.88
N LEU A 58 0.70 -5.61 -5.54
CA LEU A 58 0.74 -4.44 -4.67
C LEU A 58 1.10 -3.23 -5.53
N GLU A 59 0.16 -2.34 -5.71
CA GLU A 59 0.36 -1.16 -6.54
C GLU A 59 0.67 0.07 -5.71
N GLY A 60 1.54 0.91 -6.27
CA GLY A 60 1.84 2.19 -5.65
C GLY A 60 2.52 2.07 -4.29
N LEU A 61 3.38 1.06 -4.13
CA LEU A 61 4.15 0.91 -2.90
C LEU A 61 5.09 2.08 -2.71
N ASN A 62 5.08 2.64 -1.51
CA ASN A 62 6.07 3.65 -1.16
C ASN A 62 7.42 3.00 -0.96
N LEU A 63 8.47 3.72 -1.33
CA LEU A 63 9.83 3.23 -1.16
C LEU A 63 10.46 3.87 0.07
N SER A 64 11.17 3.05 0.83
CA SER A 64 11.96 3.56 1.95
C SER A 64 13.01 4.53 1.42
N GLU A 65 13.39 5.51 2.23
CA GLU A 65 14.42 6.47 1.86
C GLU A 65 15.76 5.81 1.57
N LYS A 66 15.97 4.62 2.08
CA LYS A 66 17.19 3.87 1.85
C LYS A 66 17.29 3.31 0.44
N ILE A 67 16.17 3.21 -0.25
CA ILE A 67 16.15 2.62 -1.59
C ILE A 67 16.43 3.70 -2.64
N ASN A 68 17.43 3.42 -3.46
CA ASN A 68 17.75 4.29 -4.59
C ASN A 68 16.94 3.83 -5.79
N LEU A 69 16.12 4.71 -6.33
CA LEU A 69 15.29 4.39 -7.50
C LEU A 69 16.11 3.87 -8.68
N ASN A 70 17.33 4.33 -8.81
CA ASN A 70 18.18 3.89 -9.91
C ASN A 70 18.57 2.42 -9.83
N ASP A 71 18.42 1.82 -8.66
CA ASP A 71 18.75 0.42 -8.46
C ASP A 71 17.57 -0.52 -8.72
N ILE A 72 16.39 0.05 -8.96
CA ILE A 72 15.18 -0.73 -9.19
C ILE A 72 14.91 -0.81 -10.69
N GLU A 73 14.78 -2.04 -11.19
CA GLU A 73 14.45 -2.27 -12.59
C GLU A 73 13.21 -3.14 -12.70
N LYS A 74 12.32 -2.77 -13.60
CA LYS A 74 11.16 -3.62 -13.86
C LYS A 74 11.62 -4.89 -14.58
N GLY A 75 10.89 -5.97 -14.37
CA GLY A 75 11.20 -7.22 -15.04
C GLY A 75 12.21 -8.09 -14.33
N VAL A 76 12.56 -7.76 -13.09
CA VAL A 76 13.47 -8.60 -12.30
C VAL A 76 12.69 -9.27 -11.18
N VAL A 77 13.16 -10.45 -10.80
CA VAL A 77 12.60 -11.20 -9.68
C VAL A 77 13.45 -10.89 -8.46
N CYS A 78 12.78 -10.50 -7.38
CA CYS A 78 13.45 -10.05 -6.17
C CYS A 78 12.91 -10.74 -4.93
N GLU A 79 13.71 -10.69 -3.87
CA GLU A 79 13.22 -10.92 -2.53
C GLU A 79 12.98 -9.53 -1.94
N PHE A 80 11.76 -9.28 -1.49
CA PHE A 80 11.37 -7.98 -0.95
C PHE A 80 11.23 -8.06 0.57
N GLN A 81 11.71 -7.05 1.25
CA GLN A 81 11.41 -6.86 2.65
C GLN A 81 10.35 -5.77 2.72
N LEU A 82 9.17 -6.13 3.19
CA LEU A 82 8.01 -5.25 3.22
C LEU A 82 7.60 -4.95 4.64
N GLU A 83 7.16 -3.73 4.87
CA GLU A 83 6.62 -3.33 6.16
C GLU A 83 5.14 -3.05 5.99
N GLU A 84 4.33 -3.67 6.85
CA GLU A 84 2.90 -3.41 6.89
C GLU A 84 2.63 -2.33 7.92
N LEU A 85 1.91 -1.31 7.50
CA LEU A 85 1.52 -0.19 8.35
C LEU A 85 0.01 -0.22 8.48
N LYS A 86 -0.48 0.05 9.69
CA LYS A 86 -1.92 0.09 9.95
C LYS A 86 -2.31 1.38 10.63
N ALA A 87 -3.43 1.92 10.21
CA ALA A 87 -4.00 3.11 10.81
C ALA A 87 -5.45 2.80 11.20
N PRO A 88 -5.70 2.49 12.48
CA PRO A 88 -7.07 2.22 12.92
C PRO A 88 -7.92 3.45 12.74
N LEU A 89 -9.17 3.26 12.31
CA LEU A 89 -10.10 4.36 12.12
C LEU A 89 -10.93 4.54 13.38
N SER A 90 -11.31 5.78 13.65
CA SER A 90 -12.17 6.08 14.78
C SER A 90 -13.55 5.46 14.55
N LYS A 91 -14.28 5.25 15.64
CA LYS A 91 -15.62 4.69 15.56
C LYS A 91 -16.51 5.54 14.67
N LYS A 92 -16.39 6.86 14.76
CA LYS A 92 -17.18 7.77 13.95
C LYS A 92 -16.95 7.54 12.45
N THR A 93 -15.70 7.37 12.05
CA THR A 93 -15.35 7.14 10.66
C THR A 93 -15.83 5.75 10.21
N VAL A 94 -15.64 4.73 11.04
CA VAL A 94 -16.11 3.38 10.74
C VAL A 94 -17.62 3.39 10.50
N ASP A 95 -18.37 4.03 11.39
CA ASP A 95 -19.83 4.10 11.28
C ASP A 95 -20.26 4.88 10.04
N TYR A 96 -19.59 5.97 9.75
CA TYR A 96 -19.89 6.76 8.56
C TYR A 96 -19.71 5.94 7.29
N LEU A 97 -18.57 5.25 7.17
CA LEU A 97 -18.29 4.44 5.99
C LEU A 97 -19.28 3.28 5.86
N GLN A 98 -19.67 2.71 6.98
CA GLN A 98 -20.64 1.62 6.98
C GLN A 98 -21.98 2.09 6.44
N GLU A 99 -22.39 3.30 6.77
CA GLU A 99 -23.61 3.89 6.24
C GLU A 99 -23.53 4.10 4.73
N GLN A 100 -22.33 4.26 4.21
CA GLN A 100 -22.08 4.41 2.77
C GLN A 100 -21.90 3.08 2.06
N GLY A 101 -22.03 1.97 2.79
CA GLY A 101 -21.89 0.63 2.22
C GLY A 101 -20.46 0.11 2.22
N ILE A 102 -19.55 0.76 2.94
CA ILE A 102 -18.15 0.36 3.02
C ILE A 102 -17.85 -0.16 4.41
N THR A 103 -17.37 -1.40 4.49
CA THR A 103 -16.95 -1.98 5.76
C THR A 103 -15.44 -1.86 5.86
N LEU A 104 -14.96 -0.96 6.72
CA LEU A 104 -13.54 -0.71 6.86
C LEU A 104 -13.25 -0.28 8.28
N ASN A 105 -12.36 -0.97 8.97
CA ASN A 105 -11.99 -0.67 10.35
C ASN A 105 -10.62 -0.01 10.47
N GLU A 106 -9.78 -0.20 9.46
CA GLU A 106 -8.43 0.34 9.47
C GLU A 106 -7.94 0.47 8.04
N ILE A 107 -6.95 1.32 7.86
CA ILE A 107 -6.30 1.50 6.57
C ILE A 107 -4.97 0.76 6.64
N ILE A 108 -4.69 -0.05 5.65
CA ILE A 108 -3.45 -0.82 5.57
C ILE A 108 -2.63 -0.32 4.40
N GLN A 109 -1.35 -0.09 4.66
CA GLN A 109 -0.42 0.35 3.64
C GLN A 109 0.86 -0.46 3.76
N PHE A 110 1.51 -0.70 2.63
CA PHE A 110 2.78 -1.41 2.61
C PHE A 110 3.87 -0.48 2.12
N GLU A 111 5.06 -0.66 2.65
CA GLU A 111 6.23 0.09 2.23
C GLU A 111 7.34 -0.90 1.90
N LEU A 112 8.03 -0.68 0.79
CA LEU A 112 9.18 -1.51 0.42
C LEU A 112 10.40 -0.97 1.16
N LYS A 113 10.94 -1.79 2.06
CA LYS A 113 12.07 -1.39 2.89
C LYS A 113 13.40 -1.74 2.25
N GLU A 114 13.50 -2.93 1.68
CA GLU A 114 14.70 -3.40 1.02
C GLU A 114 14.30 -4.41 -0.04
N PHE A 115 15.20 -4.61 -1.00
CA PHE A 115 15.00 -5.64 -2.00
C PHE A 115 16.35 -6.20 -2.40
N LYS A 116 16.32 -7.44 -2.85
CA LYS A 116 17.50 -8.14 -3.32
C LYS A 116 17.12 -8.83 -4.62
N VAL A 117 17.87 -8.54 -5.68
CA VAL A 117 17.61 -9.15 -6.98
C VAL A 117 18.03 -10.61 -6.94
N ILE A 118 17.12 -11.50 -7.29
CA ILE A 118 17.39 -12.94 -7.35
C ILE A 118 17.65 -13.37 -8.77
N VAL A 119 16.78 -12.93 -9.70
CA VAL A 119 16.91 -13.26 -11.10
C VAL A 119 16.82 -11.99 -11.93
N GLU A 120 17.84 -11.70 -12.69
CA GLU A 120 17.86 -10.52 -13.53
C GLU A 120 17.14 -10.78 -14.85
N ASN A 121 16.58 -9.72 -15.39
CA ASN A 121 15.99 -9.75 -16.71
C ASN A 121 17.12 -9.73 -17.75
N ILE A 122 17.16 -10.75 -18.56
CA ILE A 122 18.21 -10.88 -19.58
C ILE A 122 17.71 -10.38 -20.92
#